data_8d5e7546de76ea7f3b120526370060e8
#
_entry.id   8d5e7546de76ea7f3b120526370060e8
#
_cell.length_a   1.000
_cell.length_b   1.000
_cell.length_c   1.000
_cell.angle_alpha   90.00
_cell.angle_beta   90.00
_cell.angle_gamma   90.00
#
_symmetry.space_group_name_H-M   'P 1'
#
loop_
_entity.id
_entity.type
_entity.pdbx_description
1 polymer ?
#
loop_
_entity_poly.entity_id
_entity_poly.type
_entity_poly.pdbx_seq_one_letter_code
_entity_poly.pdbx_strand_id
1 'polypeptide(L)'
;KVNATKHGTDICEEVENLLDKSIANYFVLRRKSVAYDSTTNKTNENDYIDLKNRPQFHEDALISIGYIDAKRQVANKENDKTLSLQTAELFEQLKSEDNEEALDNFIQTISDSDKKLGVVYGEMFSTVLGKVEEMGGVKPKETKLMVTSSLKQQNLLKGNTKVVYEHTGTQLPEDHNGLGYMNLISMIFQIEIIRQVFMKGRNGKMADINLLIIEEPEAHTHPQMQYIFIKNIKK
;
A
#
# COMPACT_ATOMS: atom_id res chain seq x y z
N LYS A 1 -38.74 1.68 18.66
CA LYS A 1 -40.08 1.12 18.94
C LYS A 1 -40.56 0.50 17.66
N VAL A 2 -40.53 -0.81 17.54
CA VAL A 2 -41.05 -1.57 16.44
C VAL A 2 -42.58 -1.55 16.55
N ASN A 3 -43.28 -1.16 15.49
CA ASN A 3 -44.75 -1.18 15.48
C ASN A 3 -45.28 -2.60 15.24
N ALA A 4 -44.94 -3.52 16.12
CA ALA A 4 -45.27 -4.93 16.01
C ALA A 4 -46.72 -5.28 16.41
N THR A 5 -47.59 -4.30 16.61
CA THR A 5 -48.88 -4.56 17.30
C THR A 5 -50.10 -4.73 16.39
N LYS A 6 -49.96 -4.76 15.06
CA LYS A 6 -51.13 -4.74 14.18
C LYS A 6 -51.53 -6.04 13.47
N HIS A 7 -50.66 -7.07 13.40
CA HIS A 7 -50.98 -8.24 12.56
C HIS A 7 -50.61 -9.63 13.12
N GLY A 8 -50.46 -9.82 14.41
CA GLY A 8 -50.34 -11.19 14.98
C GLY A 8 -49.15 -12.02 14.49
N THR A 9 -48.19 -11.39 13.83
CA THR A 9 -46.89 -11.98 13.41
C THR A 9 -45.96 -12.04 14.64
N ASP A 10 -45.17 -13.08 14.73
CA ASP A 10 -44.21 -13.24 15.81
C ASP A 10 -43.23 -12.07 15.77
N ILE A 11 -43.09 -11.40 16.92
CA ILE A 11 -42.18 -10.25 17.09
C ILE A 11 -40.74 -10.62 16.69
N CYS A 12 -40.35 -11.88 16.90
CA CYS A 12 -39.03 -12.39 16.54
C CYS A 12 -38.84 -12.38 15.01
N GLU A 13 -39.84 -12.86 14.25
CA GLU A 13 -39.76 -12.92 12.77
C GLU A 13 -39.71 -11.53 12.16
N GLU A 14 -40.46 -10.56 12.70
CA GLU A 14 -40.38 -9.16 12.25
C GLU A 14 -39.03 -8.51 12.58
N VAL A 15 -38.42 -8.80 13.72
CA VAL A 15 -37.11 -8.29 14.11
C VAL A 15 -36.00 -8.91 13.24
N GLU A 16 -36.07 -10.21 12.96
CA GLU A 16 -35.14 -10.89 12.05
C GLU A 16 -35.23 -10.31 10.63
N ASN A 17 -36.43 -10.15 10.09
CA ASN A 17 -36.63 -9.52 8.79
C ASN A 17 -36.14 -8.06 8.73
N LEU A 18 -36.23 -7.33 9.83
CA LEU A 18 -35.74 -5.96 9.95
C LEU A 18 -34.22 -5.91 10.01
N LEU A 19 -33.59 -6.83 10.71
CA LEU A 19 -32.15 -6.96 10.80
C LEU A 19 -31.56 -7.36 9.45
N ASP A 20 -32.18 -8.31 8.75
CA ASP A 20 -31.65 -8.80 7.47
C ASP A 20 -31.78 -7.78 6.32
N LYS A 21 -32.85 -6.99 6.30
CA LYS A 21 -33.15 -6.12 5.16
C LYS A 21 -32.73 -4.67 5.31
N SER A 22 -32.58 -4.17 6.54
CA SER A 22 -32.49 -2.71 6.73
C SER A 22 -31.71 -2.28 7.97
N ILE A 23 -30.78 -3.08 8.45
CA ILE A 23 -30.04 -2.80 9.70
C ILE A 23 -29.43 -1.39 9.73
N ALA A 24 -28.86 -0.95 8.60
CA ALA A 24 -28.23 0.36 8.47
C ALA A 24 -29.20 1.55 8.63
N ASN A 25 -30.52 1.33 8.41
CA ASN A 25 -31.52 2.38 8.53
C ASN A 25 -31.99 2.59 9.98
N TYR A 26 -31.80 1.56 10.83
CA TYR A 26 -32.33 1.55 12.19
C TYR A 26 -31.24 1.60 13.25
N PHE A 27 -30.00 1.27 12.87
CA PHE A 27 -28.86 1.24 13.79
C PHE A 27 -27.82 2.26 13.36
N VAL A 28 -27.40 3.07 14.30
CA VAL A 28 -26.29 4.02 14.10
C VAL A 28 -25.12 3.53 14.94
N LEU A 29 -23.99 3.32 14.29
CA LEU A 29 -22.74 3.02 14.99
C LEU A 29 -22.34 4.26 15.83
N ARG A 30 -22.29 4.12 17.14
CA ARG A 30 -21.75 5.13 18.04
C ARG A 30 -20.45 4.66 18.63
N ARG A 31 -19.44 5.51 18.56
CA ARG A 31 -18.14 5.29 19.17
C ARG A 31 -18.05 6.12 20.44
N LYS A 32 -17.71 5.47 21.54
CA LYS A 32 -17.66 6.07 22.87
C LYS A 32 -16.33 5.76 23.53
N SER A 33 -15.73 6.75 24.19
CA SER A 33 -14.69 6.51 25.19
C SER A 33 -15.40 6.31 26.53
N VAL A 34 -15.22 5.15 27.14
CA VAL A 34 -15.89 4.75 28.39
C VAL A 34 -14.85 4.73 29.51
N ALA A 35 -15.20 5.27 30.68
CA ALA A 35 -14.33 5.19 31.85
C ALA A 35 -14.09 3.73 32.28
N TYR A 36 -12.82 3.38 32.46
CA TYR A 36 -12.39 2.06 32.89
C TYR A 36 -11.72 2.12 34.25
N ASP A 37 -12.19 1.31 35.18
CA ASP A 37 -11.59 1.14 36.50
C ASP A 37 -10.67 -0.09 36.50
N SER A 38 -9.37 0.17 36.57
CA SER A 38 -8.35 -0.89 36.59
C SER A 38 -8.35 -1.73 37.87
N THR A 39 -8.92 -1.24 38.96
CA THR A 39 -8.99 -1.97 40.24
C THR A 39 -10.09 -3.01 40.24
N THR A 40 -11.24 -2.68 39.67
CA THR A 40 -12.39 -3.57 39.57
C THR A 40 -12.47 -4.32 38.25
N ASN A 41 -11.62 -3.96 37.29
CA ASN A 41 -11.60 -4.48 35.91
C ASN A 41 -12.95 -4.35 35.22
N LYS A 42 -13.64 -3.20 35.44
CA LYS A 42 -14.95 -2.91 34.87
C LYS A 42 -15.00 -1.57 34.17
N THR A 43 -15.86 -1.51 33.16
CA THR A 43 -16.20 -0.27 32.47
C THR A 43 -17.45 0.37 33.10
N ASN A 44 -17.48 1.69 33.17
CA ASN A 44 -18.66 2.43 33.56
C ASN A 44 -19.36 2.98 32.31
N GLU A 45 -20.34 2.28 31.81
CA GLU A 45 -21.05 2.65 30.57
C GLU A 45 -21.87 3.95 30.69
N ASN A 46 -22.14 4.41 31.89
CA ASN A 46 -22.84 5.67 32.13
C ASN A 46 -21.90 6.87 32.11
N ASP A 47 -20.59 6.64 32.28
CA ASP A 47 -19.56 7.67 32.20
C ASP A 47 -18.80 7.52 30.88
N TYR A 48 -19.29 8.20 29.85
CA TYR A 48 -18.71 8.11 28.51
C TYR A 48 -18.62 9.48 27.83
N ILE A 49 -17.66 9.55 26.88
CA ILE A 49 -17.53 10.67 25.95
C ILE A 49 -17.88 10.18 24.54
N ASP A 50 -18.84 10.82 23.88
CA ASP A 50 -19.16 10.51 22.49
C ASP A 50 -18.03 11.01 21.56
N LEU A 51 -17.38 10.10 20.86
CA LEU A 51 -16.22 10.41 19.99
C LEU A 51 -16.63 11.03 18.65
N LYS A 52 -17.91 10.96 18.28
CA LYS A 52 -18.43 11.61 17.07
C LYS A 52 -18.20 13.12 17.06
N ASN A 53 -18.20 13.73 18.24
CA ASN A 53 -18.05 15.17 18.43
C ASN A 53 -16.59 15.62 18.64
N ARG A 54 -15.62 14.69 18.50
CA ARG A 54 -14.19 14.98 18.62
C ARG A 54 -13.51 14.83 17.26
N PRO A 55 -13.36 15.90 16.46
CA PRO A 55 -12.76 15.85 15.14
C PRO A 55 -11.29 15.43 15.13
N GLN A 56 -10.64 15.46 16.28
CA GLN A 56 -9.24 15.04 16.44
C GLN A 56 -9.09 13.54 16.73
N PHE A 57 -10.18 12.83 17.06
CA PHE A 57 -10.15 11.40 17.28
C PHE A 57 -10.24 10.66 15.97
N HIS A 58 -9.24 9.87 15.70
CA HIS A 58 -9.19 8.95 14.57
C HIS A 58 -8.97 7.53 15.10
N GLU A 59 -9.75 6.59 14.64
CA GLU A 59 -9.65 5.18 15.05
C GLU A 59 -8.29 4.61 14.75
N ASP A 60 -7.71 5.02 13.64
CA ASP A 60 -6.36 4.62 13.21
C ASP A 60 -5.26 5.07 14.19
N ALA A 61 -5.57 5.99 15.11
CA ALA A 61 -4.65 6.38 16.18
C ALA A 61 -4.61 5.35 17.32
N LEU A 62 -5.69 4.60 17.51
CA LEU A 62 -5.74 3.52 18.51
C LEU A 62 -5.28 2.20 17.93
N ILE A 63 -5.87 1.80 16.80
CA ILE A 63 -5.64 0.49 16.20
C ILE A 63 -5.40 0.68 14.71
N SER A 64 -4.25 0.23 14.24
CA SER A 64 -3.94 0.10 12.83
C SER A 64 -3.89 -1.38 12.47
N ILE A 65 -4.57 -1.76 11.38
CA ILE A 65 -4.67 -3.15 10.96
C ILE A 65 -4.04 -3.29 9.59
N GLY A 66 -3.04 -4.15 9.50
CA GLY A 66 -2.45 -4.63 8.26
C GLY A 66 -2.98 -6.02 7.94
N TYR A 67 -3.27 -6.29 6.68
CA TYR A 67 -3.87 -7.53 6.25
C TYR A 67 -3.14 -8.09 5.03
N ILE A 68 -2.84 -9.39 5.09
CA ILE A 68 -2.23 -10.14 3.98
C ILE A 68 -3.16 -11.30 3.63
N ASP A 69 -3.80 -11.21 2.46
CA ASP A 69 -4.75 -12.19 1.96
C ASP A 69 -4.11 -13.56 1.68
N ALA A 70 -4.89 -14.63 1.84
CA ALA A 70 -4.54 -15.97 1.39
C ALA A 70 -4.33 -16.02 -0.13
N LYS A 71 -5.15 -15.27 -0.88
CA LYS A 71 -5.08 -15.19 -2.35
C LYS A 71 -4.00 -14.20 -2.79
N ARG A 72 -2.74 -14.61 -2.70
CA ARG A 72 -1.62 -13.82 -3.19
C ARG A 72 -1.51 -13.99 -4.71
N GLN A 73 -1.30 -12.87 -5.41
CA GLN A 73 -1.15 -12.87 -6.87
C GLN A 73 0.25 -13.36 -7.28
N VAL A 74 0.68 -14.47 -6.73
CA VAL A 74 1.93 -15.11 -7.11
C VAL A 74 1.59 -16.25 -8.06
N ALA A 75 1.77 -16.03 -9.35
CA ALA A 75 1.60 -17.03 -10.36
C ALA A 75 2.91 -17.18 -11.16
N ASN A 76 3.35 -18.42 -11.40
CA ASN A 76 4.43 -18.72 -12.35
C ASN A 76 3.94 -18.49 -13.79
N LYS A 77 3.57 -17.26 -14.11
CA LYS A 77 3.23 -16.85 -15.48
C LYS A 77 4.36 -16.03 -16.04
N GLU A 78 4.71 -16.29 -17.29
CA GLU A 78 5.55 -15.39 -18.07
C GLU A 78 5.03 -13.97 -17.92
N ASN A 79 5.87 -13.04 -17.44
CA ASN A 79 5.54 -11.64 -17.09
C ASN A 79 4.90 -11.41 -15.71
N ASP A 80 4.91 -12.35 -14.79
CA ASP A 80 4.59 -12.05 -13.40
C ASP A 80 5.73 -11.20 -12.79
N LYS A 81 5.38 -9.96 -12.42
CA LYS A 81 6.31 -8.98 -11.83
C LYS A 81 5.91 -8.62 -10.41
N THR A 82 5.33 -9.56 -9.70
CA THR A 82 4.77 -9.30 -8.35
C THR A 82 5.83 -8.77 -7.40
N LEU A 83 7.01 -9.38 -7.34
CA LEU A 83 8.10 -8.92 -6.47
C LEU A 83 8.65 -7.57 -6.92
N SER A 84 8.76 -7.35 -8.22
CA SER A 84 9.21 -6.07 -8.78
C SER A 84 8.25 -4.93 -8.44
N LEU A 85 6.93 -5.19 -8.48
CA LEU A 85 5.92 -4.21 -8.06
C LEU A 85 5.97 -3.93 -6.56
N GLN A 86 6.10 -4.97 -5.74
CA GLN A 86 6.24 -4.84 -4.29
C GLN A 86 7.54 -4.11 -3.91
N THR A 87 8.63 -4.33 -4.63
CA THR A 87 9.88 -3.57 -4.45
C THR A 87 9.67 -2.08 -4.70
N ALA A 88 8.93 -1.72 -5.76
CA ALA A 88 8.60 -0.33 -6.04
C ALA A 88 7.70 0.29 -4.96
N GLU A 89 6.75 -0.46 -4.43
CA GLU A 89 5.90 -0.03 -3.32
C GLU A 89 6.69 0.14 -2.02
N LEU A 90 7.56 -0.81 -1.70
CA LEU A 90 8.44 -0.74 -0.54
C LEU A 90 9.36 0.49 -0.63
N PHE A 91 9.92 0.79 -1.80
CA PHE A 91 10.74 1.99 -1.99
C PHE A 91 9.96 3.27 -1.67
N GLU A 92 8.69 3.37 -2.06
CA GLU A 92 7.85 4.53 -1.71
C GLU A 92 7.63 4.63 -0.19
N GLN A 93 7.61 3.50 0.51
CA GLN A 93 7.50 3.50 1.96
C GLN A 93 8.84 3.79 2.68
N LEU A 94 9.97 3.45 2.07
CA LEU A 94 11.30 3.68 2.64
C LEU A 94 11.79 5.13 2.50
N LYS A 95 11.01 6.03 1.91
CA LYS A 95 11.27 7.48 1.88
C LYS A 95 11.13 8.04 3.30
N SER A 96 12.17 7.89 4.09
CA SER A 96 12.28 8.37 5.47
C SER A 96 13.62 9.08 5.66
N GLU A 97 13.76 9.81 6.76
CA GLU A 97 14.99 10.52 7.11
C GLU A 97 16.24 9.62 7.15
N ASP A 98 16.05 8.35 7.52
CA ASP A 98 17.17 7.37 7.59
C ASP A 98 17.77 7.03 6.22
N ASN A 99 17.05 7.28 5.12
CA ASN A 99 17.47 6.97 3.75
C ASN A 99 17.64 8.22 2.89
N GLU A 100 17.70 9.41 3.49
CA GLU A 100 17.69 10.71 2.78
C GLU A 100 18.85 10.80 1.78
N GLU A 101 20.07 10.44 2.18
CA GLU A 101 21.24 10.48 1.31
C GLU A 101 21.10 9.56 0.09
N ALA A 102 20.63 8.34 0.30
CA ALA A 102 20.41 7.39 -0.81
C ALA A 102 19.30 7.88 -1.75
N LEU A 103 18.26 8.47 -1.20
CA LEU A 103 17.16 9.05 -1.96
C LEU A 103 17.61 10.26 -2.76
N ASP A 104 18.40 11.16 -2.18
CA ASP A 104 18.93 12.33 -2.85
C ASP A 104 19.86 11.94 -4.01
N ASN A 105 20.76 10.97 -3.79
CA ASN A 105 21.60 10.42 -4.83
C ASN A 105 20.80 9.81 -5.98
N PHE A 106 19.70 9.11 -5.67
CA PHE A 106 18.79 8.56 -6.66
C PHE A 106 18.10 9.67 -7.47
N ILE A 107 17.55 10.68 -6.79
CA ILE A 107 16.91 11.86 -7.42
C ILE A 107 17.90 12.59 -8.33
N GLN A 108 19.12 12.83 -7.85
CA GLN A 108 20.15 13.50 -8.63
C GLN A 108 20.52 12.71 -9.89
N THR A 109 20.69 11.38 -9.76
CA THR A 109 21.00 10.50 -10.91
C THR A 109 19.91 10.55 -11.97
N ILE A 110 18.64 10.54 -11.57
CA ILE A 110 17.51 10.69 -12.51
C ILE A 110 17.52 12.05 -13.16
N SER A 111 17.73 13.12 -12.39
CA SER A 111 17.78 14.48 -12.93
C SER A 111 18.88 14.67 -13.97
N ASP A 112 20.06 14.12 -13.71
CA ASP A 112 21.19 14.20 -14.63
C ASP A 112 20.98 13.35 -15.90
N SER A 113 20.32 12.20 -15.75
CA SER A 113 19.92 11.38 -16.89
C SER A 113 18.85 12.07 -17.74
N ASP A 114 17.89 12.73 -17.09
CA ASP A 114 16.82 13.50 -17.75
C ASP A 114 17.38 14.66 -18.60
N LYS A 115 18.35 15.39 -18.04
CA LYS A 115 19.07 16.45 -18.76
C LYS A 115 19.80 15.92 -19.99
N LYS A 116 20.55 14.81 -19.84
CA LYS A 116 21.27 14.16 -20.94
C LYS A 116 20.32 13.71 -22.05
N LEU A 117 19.21 13.09 -21.70
CA LEU A 117 18.17 12.70 -22.64
C LEU A 117 17.53 13.90 -23.34
N GLY A 118 17.33 15.00 -22.63
CA GLY A 118 16.84 16.26 -23.22
C GLY A 118 17.75 16.79 -24.32
N VAL A 119 19.06 16.71 -24.13
CA VAL A 119 20.05 17.07 -25.17
C VAL A 119 19.92 16.14 -26.38
N VAL A 120 19.92 14.83 -26.18
CA VAL A 120 19.79 13.84 -27.25
C VAL A 120 18.47 14.04 -28.02
N TYR A 121 17.37 14.29 -27.33
CA TYR A 121 16.09 14.58 -28.00
C TYR A 121 16.15 15.89 -28.80
N GLY A 122 16.79 16.92 -28.27
CA GLY A 122 17.01 18.16 -29.00
C GLY A 122 17.74 17.94 -30.33
N GLU A 123 18.76 17.09 -30.32
CA GLU A 123 19.52 16.74 -31.53
C GLU A 123 18.68 15.88 -32.49
N MET A 124 18.05 14.83 -32.00
CA MET A 124 17.25 13.90 -32.81
C MET A 124 16.06 14.58 -33.50
N PHE A 125 15.40 15.50 -32.79
CA PHE A 125 14.22 16.19 -33.29
C PHE A 125 14.52 17.55 -33.97
N SER A 126 15.78 17.97 -34.03
CA SER A 126 16.18 19.28 -34.56
C SER A 126 15.61 19.58 -35.95
N THR A 127 15.66 18.60 -36.87
CA THR A 127 15.13 18.74 -38.22
C THR A 127 13.62 18.97 -38.26
N VAL A 128 12.89 18.25 -37.40
CA VAL A 128 11.42 18.37 -37.31
C VAL A 128 11.05 19.72 -36.69
N LEU A 129 11.74 20.09 -35.61
CA LEU A 129 11.53 21.38 -34.92
C LEU A 129 11.80 22.56 -35.88
N GLY A 130 12.88 22.49 -36.67
CA GLY A 130 13.17 23.50 -37.71
C GLY A 130 12.06 23.62 -38.74
N LYS A 131 11.49 22.50 -39.22
CA LYS A 131 10.35 22.54 -40.16
C LYS A 131 9.09 23.14 -39.53
N VAL A 132 8.83 22.88 -38.24
CA VAL A 132 7.70 23.48 -37.51
C VAL A 132 7.86 25.01 -37.44
N GLU A 133 9.08 25.49 -37.17
CA GLU A 133 9.38 26.93 -37.17
C GLU A 133 9.20 27.55 -38.56
N GLU A 134 9.75 26.91 -39.61
CA GLU A 134 9.60 27.36 -41.02
C GLU A 134 8.13 27.42 -41.45
N MET A 135 7.29 26.50 -41.01
CA MET A 135 5.85 26.44 -41.32
C MET A 135 5.00 27.38 -40.46
N GLY A 136 5.61 28.18 -39.59
CA GLY A 136 4.91 29.14 -38.74
C GLY A 136 4.22 28.51 -37.53
N GLY A 137 4.60 27.30 -37.13
CA GLY A 137 4.07 26.61 -35.95
C GLY A 137 4.46 27.25 -34.62
N VAL A 138 5.43 28.17 -34.62
CA VAL A 138 5.78 29.01 -33.45
C VAL A 138 6.06 30.44 -33.94
N LYS A 139 5.82 31.42 -33.09
CA LYS A 139 6.13 32.81 -33.39
C LYS A 139 7.63 33.02 -33.23
N PRO A 140 8.35 33.40 -34.29
CA PRO A 140 9.79 33.68 -34.24
C PRO A 140 10.10 34.74 -33.16
N LYS A 141 11.09 34.49 -32.32
CA LYS A 141 11.56 35.36 -31.22
C LYS A 141 10.69 35.41 -29.95
N GLU A 142 9.43 34.91 -29.94
CA GLU A 142 8.58 34.92 -28.78
C GLU A 142 8.51 33.55 -28.10
N THR A 143 8.53 32.45 -28.88
CA THR A 143 8.36 31.10 -28.39
C THR A 143 9.36 30.16 -29.03
N LYS A 144 10.01 29.30 -28.24
CA LYS A 144 10.88 28.24 -28.70
C LYS A 144 10.24 26.89 -28.39
N LEU A 145 10.06 26.08 -29.41
CA LEU A 145 9.60 24.71 -29.25
C LEU A 145 10.79 23.81 -28.91
N MET A 146 10.68 23.02 -27.84
CA MET A 146 11.71 22.07 -27.43
C MET A 146 11.06 20.74 -27.08
N VAL A 147 11.77 19.65 -27.36
CA VAL A 147 11.44 18.33 -26.87
C VAL A 147 12.33 18.05 -25.66
N THR A 148 11.71 17.81 -24.52
CA THR A 148 12.42 17.51 -23.27
C THR A 148 12.03 16.13 -22.75
N SER A 149 12.93 15.48 -22.04
CA SER A 149 12.61 14.29 -21.26
C SER A 149 11.87 14.66 -19.97
N SER A 150 11.12 13.74 -19.42
CA SER A 150 10.47 13.89 -18.12
C SER A 150 10.40 12.52 -17.44
N LEU A 151 11.50 12.14 -16.81
CA LEU A 151 11.62 10.89 -16.07
C LEU A 151 11.00 11.04 -14.67
N LYS A 152 9.85 10.42 -14.45
CA LYS A 152 9.23 10.37 -13.12
C LYS A 152 9.74 9.14 -12.36
N GLN A 153 10.23 9.37 -11.13
CA GLN A 153 10.75 8.32 -10.24
C GLN A 153 9.83 7.11 -10.13
N GLN A 154 8.53 7.35 -9.91
CA GLN A 154 7.53 6.29 -9.77
C GLN A 154 7.41 5.41 -11.01
N ASN A 155 7.48 6.00 -12.20
CA ASN A 155 7.37 5.26 -13.46
C ASN A 155 8.63 4.43 -13.72
N LEU A 156 9.80 4.93 -13.30
CA LEU A 156 11.06 4.19 -13.42
C LEU A 156 11.06 2.95 -12.53
N LEU A 157 10.61 3.08 -11.29
CA LEU A 157 10.57 1.96 -10.36
C LEU A 157 9.51 0.92 -10.75
N LYS A 158 8.26 1.35 -10.97
CA LYS A 158 7.15 0.43 -11.28
C LYS A 158 7.31 -0.32 -12.59
N GLY A 159 7.98 0.28 -13.58
CA GLY A 159 8.08 -0.34 -14.90
C GLY A 159 9.43 -1.00 -15.21
N ASN A 160 10.49 -0.59 -14.51
CA ASN A 160 11.86 -0.93 -14.88
C ASN A 160 12.67 -1.61 -13.77
N THR A 161 12.13 -1.71 -12.55
CA THR A 161 12.76 -2.50 -11.50
C THR A 161 12.47 -3.98 -11.72
N LYS A 162 13.50 -4.81 -11.59
CA LYS A 162 13.39 -6.28 -11.69
C LYS A 162 14.04 -6.90 -10.48
N VAL A 163 13.34 -7.84 -9.87
CA VAL A 163 13.92 -8.76 -8.90
C VAL A 163 14.54 -9.92 -9.66
N VAL A 164 15.79 -10.19 -9.43
CA VAL A 164 16.53 -11.30 -10.07
C VAL A 164 17.18 -12.15 -9.01
N TYR A 165 17.34 -13.44 -9.31
CA TYR A 165 18.06 -14.39 -8.49
C TYR A 165 19.41 -14.67 -9.13
N GLU A 166 20.47 -14.64 -8.35
CA GLU A 166 21.79 -15.05 -8.83
C GLU A 166 22.06 -16.49 -8.40
N HIS A 167 22.25 -17.35 -9.38
CA HIS A 167 22.67 -18.73 -9.15
C HIS A 167 23.92 -19.03 -10.00
N THR A 168 25.02 -19.36 -9.34
CA THR A 168 26.31 -19.68 -9.99
C THR A 168 26.75 -18.67 -11.07
N GLY A 169 26.57 -17.37 -10.79
CA GLY A 169 26.95 -16.28 -11.69
C GLY A 169 25.95 -15.99 -12.82
N THR A 170 24.80 -16.70 -12.85
CA THR A 170 23.73 -16.44 -13.81
C THR A 170 22.55 -15.78 -13.11
N GLN A 171 22.08 -14.66 -13.66
CA GLN A 171 20.89 -13.98 -13.15
C GLN A 171 19.63 -14.57 -13.79
N LEU A 172 18.72 -15.01 -12.97
CA LEU A 172 17.42 -15.56 -13.36
C LEU A 172 16.30 -14.60 -12.93
N PRO A 173 15.31 -14.33 -13.78
CA PRO A 173 14.17 -13.49 -13.42
C PRO A 173 13.29 -14.15 -12.35
N GLU A 174 12.44 -13.34 -11.72
CA GLU A 174 11.62 -13.76 -10.57
C GLU A 174 10.72 -14.95 -10.86
N ASP A 175 10.22 -15.11 -12.08
CA ASP A 175 9.33 -16.19 -12.53
C ASP A 175 10.02 -17.56 -12.67
N HIS A 176 11.35 -17.62 -12.59
CA HIS A 176 12.11 -18.86 -12.60
C HIS A 176 12.15 -19.58 -11.24
N ASN A 177 11.64 -18.96 -10.19
CA ASN A 177 11.56 -19.60 -8.88
C ASN A 177 10.27 -20.39 -8.69
N GLY A 178 10.37 -21.43 -7.86
CA GLY A 178 9.19 -22.20 -7.46
C GLY A 178 8.20 -21.34 -6.68
N LEU A 179 6.89 -21.62 -6.86
CA LEU A 179 5.78 -20.90 -6.23
C LEU A 179 5.95 -20.72 -4.72
N GLY A 180 6.51 -21.70 -4.02
CA GLY A 180 6.73 -21.62 -2.58
C GLY A 180 7.72 -20.54 -2.17
N TYR A 181 8.83 -20.38 -2.90
CA TYR A 181 9.80 -19.31 -2.67
C TYR A 181 9.21 -17.94 -3.01
N MET A 182 8.56 -17.84 -4.16
CA MET A 182 7.91 -16.62 -4.60
C MET A 182 6.88 -16.14 -3.58
N ASN A 183 6.04 -17.06 -3.09
CA ASN A 183 5.02 -16.77 -2.10
C ASN A 183 5.64 -16.29 -0.78
N LEU A 184 6.68 -16.97 -0.29
CA LEU A 184 7.37 -16.57 0.95
C LEU A 184 8.02 -15.18 0.81
N ILE A 185 8.73 -14.92 -0.27
CA ILE A 185 9.40 -13.64 -0.49
C ILE A 185 8.36 -12.53 -0.63
N SER A 186 7.30 -12.75 -1.43
CA SER A 186 6.19 -11.82 -1.57
C SER A 186 5.55 -11.46 -0.22
N MET A 187 5.34 -12.46 0.63
CA MET A 187 4.81 -12.27 1.98
C MET A 187 5.76 -11.43 2.85
N ILE A 188 7.06 -11.68 2.78
CA ILE A 188 8.07 -10.88 3.52
C ILE A 188 8.05 -9.42 3.05
N PHE A 189 7.98 -9.17 1.74
CA PHE A 189 7.86 -7.81 1.22
C PHE A 189 6.58 -7.11 1.71
N GLN A 190 5.44 -7.81 1.68
CA GLN A 190 4.17 -7.26 2.17
C GLN A 190 4.23 -6.94 3.67
N ILE A 191 4.82 -7.83 4.48
CA ILE A 191 5.03 -7.58 5.91
C ILE A 191 5.85 -6.31 6.12
N GLU A 192 6.94 -6.16 5.36
CA GLU A 192 7.79 -5.00 5.48
C GLU A 192 7.08 -3.71 5.04
N ILE A 193 6.31 -3.74 3.96
CA ILE A 193 5.48 -2.60 3.52
C ILE A 193 4.51 -2.20 4.63
N ILE A 194 3.77 -3.16 5.20
CA ILE A 194 2.82 -2.90 6.29
C ILE A 194 3.55 -2.37 7.52
N ARG A 195 4.71 -2.93 7.87
CA ARG A 195 5.53 -2.45 8.98
C ARG A 195 5.92 -0.99 8.79
N GLN A 196 6.34 -0.60 7.59
CA GLN A 196 6.67 0.80 7.28
C GLN A 196 5.43 1.71 7.39
N VAL A 197 4.29 1.26 6.93
CA VAL A 197 3.01 1.98 7.10
C VAL A 197 2.68 2.18 8.57
N PHE A 198 2.84 1.14 9.40
CA PHE A 198 2.62 1.24 10.85
C PHE A 198 3.58 2.23 11.51
N MET A 199 4.87 2.18 11.14
CA MET A 199 5.88 3.09 11.70
C MET A 199 5.63 4.56 11.33
N LYS A 200 5.22 4.82 10.09
CA LYS A 200 4.84 6.17 9.66
C LYS A 200 3.59 6.67 10.38
N GLY A 201 2.66 5.78 10.64
CA GLY A 201 1.41 6.08 11.30
C GLY A 201 0.67 7.24 10.66
N ARG A 202 -0.15 7.91 11.46
CA ARG A 202 -0.87 9.11 11.04
C ARG A 202 -0.19 10.36 11.61
N ASN A 203 0.18 11.29 10.75
CA ASN A 203 0.90 12.52 11.14
C ASN A 203 2.21 12.23 11.90
N GLY A 204 2.94 11.18 11.52
CA GLY A 204 4.19 10.80 12.16
C GLY A 204 4.02 10.11 13.52
N LYS A 205 2.81 9.71 13.89
CA LYS A 205 2.54 9.03 15.16
C LYS A 205 1.97 7.64 14.90
N MET A 206 2.65 6.61 15.38
CA MET A 206 2.18 5.23 15.34
C MET A 206 0.86 5.06 16.13
N ALA A 207 0.05 4.10 15.73
CA ALA A 207 -1.10 3.68 16.52
C ALA A 207 -0.65 2.99 17.82
N ASP A 208 -1.48 3.06 18.85
CA ASP A 208 -1.20 2.41 20.13
C ASP A 208 -1.13 0.88 19.98
N ILE A 209 -1.94 0.32 19.08
CA ILE A 209 -1.95 -1.11 18.74
C ILE A 209 -1.82 -1.25 17.23
N ASN A 210 -0.80 -1.99 16.79
CA ASN A 210 -0.61 -2.34 15.39
C ASN A 210 -0.83 -3.86 15.24
N LEU A 211 -1.85 -4.24 14.48
CA LEU A 211 -2.25 -5.62 14.30
C LEU A 211 -1.99 -6.06 12.87
N LEU A 212 -1.15 -7.07 12.70
CA LEU A 212 -0.90 -7.72 11.41
C LEU A 212 -1.64 -9.05 11.36
N ILE A 213 -2.52 -9.21 10.38
CA ILE A 213 -3.27 -10.43 10.11
C ILE A 213 -2.73 -11.04 8.82
N ILE A 214 -2.31 -12.29 8.87
CA ILE A 214 -1.81 -13.04 7.71
C ILE A 214 -2.68 -14.27 7.55
N GLU A 215 -3.39 -14.37 6.41
CA GLU A 215 -4.16 -15.56 6.08
C GLU A 215 -3.27 -16.63 5.43
N GLU A 216 -3.45 -17.86 5.85
CA GLU A 216 -2.80 -19.07 5.31
C GLU A 216 -1.31 -18.87 4.96
N PRO A 217 -0.48 -18.47 5.94
CA PRO A 217 0.94 -18.20 5.67
C PRO A 217 1.70 -19.45 5.19
N GLU A 218 1.16 -20.63 5.44
CA GLU A 218 1.70 -21.91 4.99
C GLU A 218 1.36 -22.28 3.54
N ALA A 219 0.40 -21.60 2.91
CA ALA A 219 -0.07 -21.94 1.58
C ALA A 219 1.10 -21.94 0.57
N HIS A 220 1.23 -23.06 -0.17
CA HIS A 220 2.26 -23.28 -1.20
C HIS A 220 3.71 -23.27 -0.69
N THR A 221 3.97 -23.24 0.62
CA THR A 221 5.32 -23.23 1.17
C THR A 221 5.72 -24.64 1.68
N HIS A 222 7.01 -24.98 1.50
CA HIS A 222 7.53 -26.23 2.04
C HIS A 222 7.59 -26.18 3.58
N PRO A 223 7.32 -27.29 4.31
CA PRO A 223 7.30 -27.31 5.78
C PRO A 223 8.55 -26.73 6.45
N GLN A 224 9.73 -26.92 5.88
CA GLN A 224 10.97 -26.34 6.40
C GLN A 224 10.95 -24.80 6.32
N MET A 225 10.40 -24.25 5.25
CA MET A 225 10.28 -22.81 5.07
C MET A 225 9.26 -22.21 6.04
N GLN A 226 8.15 -22.91 6.27
CA GLN A 226 7.15 -22.52 7.25
C GLN A 226 7.77 -22.41 8.65
N TYR A 227 8.55 -23.43 9.05
CA TYR A 227 9.24 -23.40 10.35
C TYR A 227 10.20 -22.21 10.47
N ILE A 228 11.02 -21.99 9.44
CA ILE A 228 11.98 -20.86 9.42
C ILE A 228 11.25 -19.52 9.48
N PHE A 229 10.18 -19.38 8.72
CA PHE A 229 9.37 -18.15 8.69
C PHE A 229 8.77 -17.86 10.07
N ILE A 230 8.07 -18.84 10.68
CA ILE A 230 7.45 -18.68 12.00
C ILE A 230 8.48 -18.37 13.09
N LYS A 231 9.66 -18.99 13.01
CA LYS A 231 10.75 -18.74 13.96
C LYS A 231 11.28 -17.31 13.88
N ASN A 232 11.33 -16.73 12.67
CA ASN A 232 11.94 -15.44 12.44
C ASN A 232 10.96 -14.27 12.53
N ILE A 233 9.68 -14.48 12.25
CA ILE A 233 8.66 -13.41 12.37
C ILE A 233 8.45 -12.95 13.82
N LYS A 234 8.86 -13.76 14.81
CA LYS A 234 8.76 -13.43 16.24
C LYS A 234 9.93 -12.60 16.76
N LYS A 235 10.91 -12.30 15.93
CA LYS A 235 12.07 -11.45 16.28
C LYS A 235 11.82 -10.00 15.87
#